data_398fd8eba84bc8eb4d7bc42997f05807
#
_entry.id   398fd8eba84bc8eb4d7bc42997f05807
#
_cell.length_a   1.000
_cell.length_b   1.000
_cell.length_c   1.000
_cell.angle_alpha   90.00
_cell.angle_beta   90.00
_cell.angle_gamma   90.00
#
_symmetry.space_group_name_H-M   'P 1'
#
loop_
_entity.id
_entity.type
_entity.pdbx_description
1 polymer ?
#
loop_
_entity_poly.entity_id
_entity_poly.type
_entity_poly.pdbx_seq_one_letter_code
_entity_poly.pdbx_strand_id
1 'polypeptide(L)'
;LSEPQPPPSSEPASNPVGPGDDAGPRQRDLLRVFKVLGPGLITGAADDDPSGIATYSQTGAQFGYGMLWTALYQIPLLLAVQEACARIGAVTGQGLAGVIKQHYSRHVLIAMVLLVVAANTINIGADIGAVADAAALVVDAPVWALALLTAATVLLLEVFVSYRVYARFLKWLALALLAYPATALIIEQPWREILYATFVPHIEFTASFLFIITGVFGTSISPYMFFWQASQEVEELLDRKVSMDEEGRPRLPRYYLSDMRLDVSVGMVTAELVQWFIIMTTASVLFRNGVTDIQTAADAAQALEPLVKSFPDAGQAAKVLFAAGVIGLGLLAIPVLAGSAAYALSEALGWKEGLSNKLGDARGFYGVIAVATLIGLLLNFIGVNPIKALVYTAVFNGIAAVPLLYVVARINGDRAIMGDSRGGPWSRTFVWLTFGVMALSGAALLYTVVVPR
;
A
#
# COMPACT_ATOMS: atom_id res chain seq x y z
N LEU A 1 82.55 -14.61 -1.28
CA LEU A 1 81.83 -13.64 -2.09
C LEU A 1 80.60 -14.36 -2.66
N SER A 2 79.46 -14.31 -1.96
CA SER A 2 78.17 -14.83 -2.35
C SER A 2 77.32 -13.68 -2.92
N GLU A 3 76.81 -13.82 -4.13
CA GLU A 3 75.90 -12.89 -4.77
C GLU A 3 74.57 -12.81 -4.00
N PRO A 4 73.97 -11.64 -3.93
CA PRO A 4 72.65 -11.48 -3.32
C PRO A 4 71.55 -11.95 -4.23
N GLN A 5 70.63 -12.81 -3.73
CA GLN A 5 69.41 -13.20 -4.42
C GLN A 5 68.46 -12.01 -4.65
N PRO A 6 67.76 -11.94 -5.80
CA PRO A 6 66.77 -10.94 -6.04
C PRO A 6 65.53 -11.15 -5.16
N PRO A 7 64.79 -10.08 -4.80
CA PRO A 7 63.57 -10.20 -4.00
C PRO A 7 62.45 -10.94 -4.77
N PRO A 8 61.54 -11.63 -4.05
CA PRO A 8 60.45 -12.35 -4.68
C PRO A 8 59.50 -11.38 -5.39
N SER A 9 59.18 -11.73 -6.66
CA SER A 9 58.21 -11.03 -7.47
C SER A 9 56.85 -10.99 -6.76
N SER A 10 56.34 -9.78 -6.52
CA SER A 10 54.97 -9.56 -6.06
C SER A 10 53.99 -10.10 -7.11
N GLU A 11 53.29 -11.16 -6.78
CA GLU A 11 52.10 -11.59 -7.53
C GLU A 11 51.07 -10.46 -7.52
N PRO A 12 50.43 -10.12 -8.65
CA PRO A 12 49.35 -9.15 -8.65
C PRO A 12 48.19 -9.75 -7.87
N ALA A 13 47.72 -9.00 -6.84
CA ALA A 13 46.53 -9.34 -6.10
C ALA A 13 45.38 -9.65 -7.08
N SER A 14 44.88 -10.89 -7.01
CA SER A 14 43.69 -11.29 -7.73
C SER A 14 42.51 -10.37 -7.31
N ASN A 15 42.08 -9.51 -8.21
CA ASN A 15 40.81 -8.81 -8.09
C ASN A 15 39.71 -9.84 -7.80
N PRO A 16 38.84 -9.63 -6.79
CA PRO A 16 37.64 -10.44 -6.65
C PRO A 16 36.80 -10.23 -7.92
N VAL A 17 36.67 -11.29 -8.70
CA VAL A 17 35.77 -11.35 -9.85
C VAL A 17 34.36 -11.13 -9.31
N GLY A 18 33.82 -9.96 -9.53
CA GLY A 18 32.38 -9.69 -9.38
C GLY A 18 31.62 -10.61 -10.35
N PRO A 19 30.39 -11.01 -10.03
CA PRO A 19 29.61 -11.91 -10.90
C PRO A 19 29.49 -11.31 -12.29
N GLY A 20 29.87 -12.12 -13.28
CA GLY A 20 30.18 -11.77 -14.65
C GLY A 20 29.16 -10.90 -15.38
N ASP A 21 29.70 -9.91 -16.06
CA ASP A 21 29.04 -9.04 -17.05
C ASP A 21 28.83 -9.75 -18.41
N ASP A 22 28.42 -11.01 -18.41
CA ASP A 22 27.99 -11.71 -19.62
C ASP A 22 26.47 -11.62 -19.77
N ALA A 23 25.98 -10.44 -20.13
CA ALA A 23 24.60 -10.27 -20.54
C ALA A 23 24.44 -10.55 -22.04
N GLY A 24 24.31 -11.82 -22.39
CA GLY A 24 23.65 -12.26 -23.61
C GLY A 24 22.19 -11.79 -23.66
N PRO A 25 21.46 -11.86 -24.79
CA PRO A 25 20.08 -11.39 -24.89
C PRO A 25 19.22 -12.09 -23.84
N ARG A 26 18.74 -11.30 -22.86
CA ARG A 26 18.01 -11.78 -21.70
C ARG A 26 16.73 -12.48 -22.14
N GLN A 27 16.71 -13.80 -22.10
CA GLN A 27 15.50 -14.59 -22.15
C GLN A 27 14.50 -14.02 -21.14
N ARG A 28 13.29 -13.71 -21.61
CA ARG A 28 12.15 -13.30 -20.76
C ARG A 28 11.69 -14.53 -19.96
N ASP A 29 12.38 -14.80 -18.89
CA ASP A 29 12.11 -15.97 -18.06
C ASP A 29 11.07 -15.55 -17.01
N LEU A 30 9.86 -16.13 -17.06
CA LEU A 30 8.84 -15.95 -16.03
C LEU A 30 9.39 -16.21 -14.62
N LEU A 31 10.35 -17.14 -14.49
CA LEU A 31 11.06 -17.41 -13.25
C LEU A 31 11.88 -16.21 -12.75
N ARG A 32 12.30 -15.30 -13.65
CA ARG A 32 13.00 -14.08 -13.25
C ARG A 32 12.06 -13.11 -12.57
N VAL A 33 10.81 -12.96 -13.05
CA VAL A 33 9.81 -12.10 -12.42
C VAL A 33 9.64 -12.50 -10.96
N PHE A 34 9.44 -13.79 -10.66
CA PHE A 34 9.28 -14.27 -9.28
C PHE A 34 10.52 -14.08 -8.40
N LYS A 35 11.72 -13.95 -8.98
CA LYS A 35 12.96 -13.68 -8.23
C LYS A 35 13.19 -12.20 -7.94
N VAL A 36 12.56 -11.33 -8.72
CA VAL A 36 12.70 -9.87 -8.61
C VAL A 36 11.65 -9.29 -7.65
N LEU A 37 10.51 -10.00 -7.46
CA LEU A 37 9.41 -9.55 -6.60
C LEU A 37 9.86 -9.34 -5.14
N GLY A 38 9.66 -8.14 -4.63
CA GLY A 38 10.13 -7.68 -3.33
C GLY A 38 9.18 -6.63 -2.70
N PRO A 39 9.70 -5.48 -2.27
CA PRO A 39 8.92 -4.44 -1.59
C PRO A 39 7.68 -3.97 -2.34
N GLY A 40 7.77 -3.82 -3.67
CA GLY A 40 6.66 -3.36 -4.50
C GLY A 40 5.48 -4.31 -4.52
N LEU A 41 5.71 -5.63 -4.59
CA LEU A 41 4.64 -6.62 -4.50
C LEU A 41 3.97 -6.60 -3.12
N ILE A 42 4.76 -6.45 -2.04
CA ILE A 42 4.23 -6.39 -0.68
C ILE A 42 3.38 -5.12 -0.51
N THR A 43 3.85 -3.98 -1.03
CA THR A 43 3.11 -2.71 -1.02
C THR A 43 1.80 -2.85 -1.79
N GLY A 44 1.82 -3.49 -2.97
CA GLY A 44 0.59 -3.77 -3.73
C GLY A 44 -0.40 -4.68 -2.99
N ALA A 45 0.10 -5.70 -2.28
CA ALA A 45 -0.77 -6.54 -1.45
C ALA A 45 -1.34 -5.81 -0.22
N ALA A 46 -0.64 -4.79 0.29
CA ALA A 46 -1.11 -3.95 1.38
C ALA A 46 -2.04 -2.82 0.92
N ASP A 47 -2.04 -2.50 -0.38
CA ASP A 47 -2.94 -1.53 -1.02
C ASP A 47 -4.40 -1.97 -0.94
N ASP A 48 -4.65 -3.29 -1.08
CA ASP A 48 -5.95 -3.91 -0.93
C ASP A 48 -6.30 -4.17 0.56
N ASP A 49 -6.02 -3.23 1.45
CA ASP A 49 -6.35 -3.31 2.88
C ASP A 49 -7.88 -3.37 3.12
N PRO A 50 -8.34 -3.59 4.35
CA PRO A 50 -9.78 -3.57 4.64
C PRO A 50 -10.47 -2.27 4.19
N SER A 51 -9.77 -1.13 4.19
CA SER A 51 -10.33 0.15 3.72
C SER A 51 -10.56 0.16 2.22
N GLY A 52 -9.65 -0.46 1.44
CA GLY A 52 -9.81 -0.71 0.01
C GLY A 52 -11.02 -1.60 -0.28
N ILE A 53 -11.10 -2.77 0.36
CA ILE A 53 -12.23 -3.70 0.17
C ILE A 53 -13.56 -3.00 0.45
N ALA A 54 -13.67 -2.28 1.58
CA ALA A 54 -14.91 -1.60 1.95
C ALA A 54 -15.27 -0.48 0.96
N THR A 55 -14.28 0.33 0.55
CA THR A 55 -14.49 1.46 -0.37
C THR A 55 -14.86 0.96 -1.76
N TYR A 56 -14.18 -0.05 -2.29
CA TYR A 56 -14.49 -0.62 -3.61
C TYR A 56 -15.83 -1.35 -3.60
N SER A 57 -16.15 -2.08 -2.52
CA SER A 57 -17.45 -2.72 -2.35
C SER A 57 -18.57 -1.70 -2.30
N GLN A 58 -18.42 -0.63 -1.52
CA GLN A 58 -19.39 0.46 -1.47
C GLN A 58 -19.52 1.16 -2.82
N THR A 59 -18.42 1.35 -3.56
CA THR A 59 -18.41 1.94 -4.89
C THR A 59 -19.29 1.15 -5.86
N GLY A 60 -19.10 -0.17 -5.94
CA GLY A 60 -19.88 -1.04 -6.79
C GLY A 60 -21.35 -1.16 -6.34
N ALA A 61 -21.60 -1.23 -5.04
CA ALA A 61 -22.95 -1.28 -4.48
C ALA A 61 -23.74 0.02 -4.73
N GLN A 62 -23.08 1.17 -4.71
CA GLN A 62 -23.76 2.48 -4.80
C GLN A 62 -23.90 2.98 -6.25
N PHE A 63 -22.87 2.79 -7.08
CA PHE A 63 -22.79 3.35 -8.44
C PHE A 63 -22.83 2.30 -9.54
N GLY A 64 -23.02 1.02 -9.18
CA GLY A 64 -22.99 -0.07 -10.15
C GLY A 64 -21.68 -0.09 -10.91
N TYR A 65 -21.72 -0.27 -12.21
CA TYR A 65 -20.53 -0.28 -13.07
C TYR A 65 -19.95 1.11 -13.37
N GLY A 66 -20.66 2.20 -13.01
CA GLY A 66 -20.32 3.56 -13.42
C GLY A 66 -18.93 4.05 -13.01
N MET A 67 -18.30 3.42 -12.03
CA MET A 67 -16.95 3.78 -11.55
C MET A 67 -15.86 2.76 -11.88
N LEU A 68 -16.11 1.74 -12.71
CA LEU A 68 -15.09 0.74 -13.11
C LEU A 68 -13.88 1.37 -13.82
N TRP A 69 -14.06 2.50 -14.48
CA TRP A 69 -12.98 3.23 -15.14
C TRP A 69 -11.89 3.68 -14.16
N THR A 70 -12.22 3.86 -12.89
CA THR A 70 -11.23 4.32 -11.88
C THR A 70 -10.06 3.36 -11.80
N ALA A 71 -10.29 2.05 -11.74
CA ALA A 71 -9.22 1.05 -11.67
C ALA A 71 -8.26 1.14 -12.87
N LEU A 72 -8.78 1.31 -14.10
CA LEU A 72 -7.94 1.43 -15.29
C LEU A 72 -7.10 2.72 -15.30
N TYR A 73 -7.73 3.85 -14.97
CA TYR A 73 -7.08 5.16 -15.06
C TYR A 73 -6.18 5.46 -13.86
N GLN A 74 -6.38 4.77 -12.73
CA GLN A 74 -5.49 4.85 -11.58
C GLN A 74 -4.15 4.13 -11.81
N ILE A 75 -4.08 3.07 -12.63
CA ILE A 75 -2.82 2.33 -12.88
C ILE A 75 -1.64 3.26 -13.18
N PRO A 76 -1.64 4.12 -14.20
CA PRO A 76 -0.49 4.98 -14.49
C PRO A 76 -0.20 6.01 -13.38
N LEU A 77 -1.22 6.44 -12.65
CA LEU A 77 -1.09 7.41 -11.55
C LEU A 77 -0.40 6.76 -10.35
N LEU A 78 -0.92 5.61 -9.92
CA LEU A 78 -0.39 4.83 -8.80
C LEU A 78 1.04 4.35 -9.08
N LEU A 79 1.27 3.77 -10.26
CA LEU A 79 2.60 3.34 -10.70
C LEU A 79 3.62 4.47 -10.64
N ALA A 80 3.28 5.67 -11.12
CA ALA A 80 4.20 6.80 -11.12
C ALA A 80 4.57 7.27 -9.71
N VAL A 81 3.60 7.28 -8.80
CA VAL A 81 3.82 7.69 -7.40
C VAL A 81 4.66 6.67 -6.65
N GLN A 82 4.29 5.40 -6.74
CA GLN A 82 5.02 4.34 -6.02
C GLN A 82 6.43 4.14 -6.58
N GLU A 83 6.62 4.24 -7.91
CA GLU A 83 7.95 4.23 -8.53
C GLU A 83 8.78 5.43 -8.10
N ALA A 84 8.17 6.61 -7.95
CA ALA A 84 8.87 7.79 -7.47
C ALA A 84 9.32 7.63 -6.01
N CYS A 85 8.47 7.09 -5.13
CA CYS A 85 8.80 6.83 -3.73
C CYS A 85 9.90 5.76 -3.60
N ALA A 86 9.77 4.63 -4.32
CA ALA A 86 10.79 3.60 -4.38
C ALA A 86 12.14 4.15 -4.88
N ARG A 87 12.12 4.93 -5.96
CA ARG A 87 13.30 5.58 -6.51
C ARG A 87 13.94 6.55 -5.53
N ILE A 88 13.14 7.34 -4.77
CA ILE A 88 13.66 8.24 -3.74
C ILE A 88 14.45 7.43 -2.71
N GLY A 89 13.88 6.37 -2.16
CA GLY A 89 14.56 5.49 -1.21
C GLY A 89 15.83 4.86 -1.78
N ALA A 90 15.74 4.27 -2.97
CA ALA A 90 16.85 3.61 -3.64
C ALA A 90 18.02 4.54 -3.97
N VAL A 91 17.74 5.74 -4.47
CA VAL A 91 18.77 6.69 -4.94
C VAL A 91 19.41 7.46 -3.79
N THR A 92 18.63 7.84 -2.79
CA THR A 92 19.13 8.64 -1.65
C THR A 92 19.67 7.79 -0.51
N GLY A 93 19.29 6.50 -0.44
CA GLY A 93 19.58 5.64 0.71
C GLY A 93 18.87 6.08 1.99
N GLN A 94 17.79 6.87 1.85
CA GLN A 94 17.00 7.42 2.95
C GLN A 94 15.51 7.28 2.66
N GLY A 95 14.74 7.09 3.71
CA GLY A 95 13.29 7.17 3.58
C GLY A 95 12.80 8.59 3.31
N LEU A 96 11.51 8.72 3.03
CA LEU A 96 10.92 9.97 2.57
C LEU A 96 11.05 11.11 3.60
N ALA A 97 10.84 10.83 4.89
CA ALA A 97 10.98 11.83 5.94
C ALA A 97 12.45 12.28 6.12
N GLY A 98 13.42 11.37 5.97
CA GLY A 98 14.84 11.67 5.98
C GLY A 98 15.22 12.66 4.88
N VAL A 99 14.75 12.43 3.66
CA VAL A 99 14.96 13.35 2.53
C VAL A 99 14.29 14.71 2.79
N ILE A 100 13.06 14.72 3.29
CA ILE A 100 12.35 15.97 3.65
C ILE A 100 13.13 16.74 4.72
N LYS A 101 13.65 16.06 5.74
CA LYS A 101 14.43 16.64 6.82
C LYS A 101 15.68 17.37 6.32
N GLN A 102 16.34 16.82 5.31
CA GLN A 102 17.59 17.40 4.78
C GLN A 102 17.36 18.58 3.83
N HIS A 103 16.26 18.58 3.07
CA HIS A 103 16.08 19.49 1.95
C HIS A 103 14.94 20.50 2.11
N TYR A 104 14.09 20.34 3.16
CA TYR A 104 12.94 21.21 3.40
C TYR A 104 12.99 21.82 4.80
N SER A 105 12.13 22.82 5.03
CA SER A 105 12.04 23.46 6.33
C SER A 105 11.50 22.51 7.40
N ARG A 106 11.88 22.73 8.66
CA ARG A 106 11.38 21.96 9.81
C ARG A 106 9.85 21.95 9.89
N HIS A 107 9.19 23.04 9.49
CA HIS A 107 7.73 23.12 9.52
C HIS A 107 7.09 22.17 8.51
N VAL A 108 7.67 22.06 7.30
CA VAL A 108 7.20 21.10 6.28
C VAL A 108 7.38 19.68 6.79
N LEU A 109 8.56 19.35 7.35
CA LEU A 109 8.81 18.02 7.92
C LEU A 109 7.78 17.66 8.97
N ILE A 110 7.59 18.54 9.97
CA ILE A 110 6.65 18.30 11.07
C ILE A 110 5.22 18.15 10.53
N ALA A 111 4.80 19.01 9.61
CA ALA A 111 3.45 18.93 9.03
C ALA A 111 3.23 17.61 8.28
N MET A 112 4.18 17.17 7.44
CA MET A 112 4.07 15.93 6.68
C MET A 112 4.09 14.69 7.60
N VAL A 113 4.98 14.67 8.59
CA VAL A 113 5.08 13.55 9.55
C VAL A 113 3.83 13.45 10.43
N LEU A 114 3.34 14.57 10.98
CA LEU A 114 2.12 14.55 11.78
C LEU A 114 0.91 14.12 10.94
N LEU A 115 0.84 14.57 9.70
CA LEU A 115 -0.26 14.20 8.80
C LEU A 115 -0.27 12.70 8.53
N VAL A 116 0.88 12.08 8.19
CA VAL A 116 0.94 10.64 7.94
C VAL A 116 0.72 9.82 9.21
N VAL A 117 1.29 10.23 10.35
CA VAL A 117 1.08 9.54 11.64
C VAL A 117 -0.39 9.57 12.04
N ALA A 118 -1.06 10.72 11.89
CA ALA A 118 -2.49 10.84 12.19
C ALA A 118 -3.33 9.99 11.24
N ALA A 119 -3.10 10.07 9.92
CA ALA A 119 -3.81 9.29 8.92
C ALA A 119 -3.67 7.78 9.17
N ASN A 120 -2.45 7.33 9.40
CA ASN A 120 -2.17 5.91 9.65
C ASN A 120 -2.81 5.43 10.95
N THR A 121 -2.75 6.23 12.02
CA THR A 121 -3.36 5.86 13.31
C THR A 121 -4.88 5.70 13.20
N ILE A 122 -5.54 6.58 12.46
CA ILE A 122 -6.99 6.50 12.21
C ILE A 122 -7.30 5.25 11.37
N ASN A 123 -6.51 4.99 10.32
CA ASN A 123 -6.69 3.82 9.45
C ASN A 123 -6.46 2.50 10.21
N ILE A 124 -5.41 2.42 11.05
CA ILE A 124 -5.18 1.28 11.95
C ILE A 124 -6.42 1.00 12.81
N GLY A 125 -7.04 2.05 13.35
CA GLY A 125 -8.26 1.92 14.14
C GLY A 125 -9.43 1.34 13.34
N ALA A 126 -9.64 1.83 12.12
CA ALA A 126 -10.68 1.34 11.22
C ALA A 126 -10.42 -0.12 10.81
N ASP A 127 -9.17 -0.48 10.49
CA ASP A 127 -8.79 -1.84 10.11
C ASP A 127 -8.94 -2.83 11.27
N ILE A 128 -8.53 -2.47 12.50
CA ILE A 128 -8.75 -3.29 13.69
C ILE A 128 -10.25 -3.56 13.89
N GLY A 129 -11.09 -2.53 13.74
CA GLY A 129 -12.52 -2.66 13.84
C GLY A 129 -13.12 -3.57 12.78
N ALA A 130 -12.67 -3.43 11.54
CA ALA A 130 -13.14 -4.24 10.43
C ALA A 130 -12.71 -5.72 10.54
N VAL A 131 -11.47 -5.97 10.96
CA VAL A 131 -11.00 -7.35 11.26
C VAL A 131 -11.83 -7.98 12.35
N ALA A 132 -12.15 -7.22 13.41
CA ALA A 132 -12.98 -7.70 14.50
C ALA A 132 -14.42 -7.96 14.06
N ASP A 133 -15.03 -7.09 13.27
CA ASP A 133 -16.40 -7.24 12.73
C ASP A 133 -16.46 -8.43 11.76
N ALA A 134 -15.46 -8.59 10.89
CA ALA A 134 -15.36 -9.76 10.01
C ALA A 134 -15.15 -11.06 10.80
N ALA A 135 -14.32 -11.05 11.84
CA ALA A 135 -14.11 -12.23 12.71
C ALA A 135 -15.42 -12.63 13.46
N ALA A 136 -16.23 -11.64 13.84
CA ALA A 136 -17.53 -11.89 14.48
C ALA A 136 -18.55 -12.60 13.56
N LEU A 137 -18.34 -12.61 12.24
CA LEU A 137 -19.17 -13.42 11.31
C LEU A 137 -18.96 -14.92 11.48
N VAL A 138 -17.81 -15.32 12.03
CA VAL A 138 -17.37 -16.73 12.11
C VAL A 138 -17.27 -17.20 13.56
N VAL A 139 -16.90 -16.31 14.47
CA VAL A 139 -16.69 -16.60 15.89
C VAL A 139 -17.75 -15.87 16.72
N ASP A 140 -18.50 -16.61 17.50
CA ASP A 140 -19.49 -16.01 18.43
C ASP A 140 -18.78 -15.37 19.63
N ALA A 141 -18.26 -14.17 19.42
CA ALA A 141 -17.56 -13.38 20.43
C ALA A 141 -17.88 -11.88 20.23
N PRO A 142 -17.88 -11.09 21.31
CA PRO A 142 -18.14 -9.66 21.19
C PRO A 142 -17.04 -8.95 20.41
N VAL A 143 -17.41 -8.03 19.50
CA VAL A 143 -16.51 -7.33 18.59
C VAL A 143 -15.37 -6.62 19.34
N TRP A 144 -15.64 -6.02 20.52
CA TRP A 144 -14.59 -5.39 21.32
C TRP A 144 -13.48 -6.36 21.76
N ALA A 145 -13.84 -7.62 22.09
CA ALA A 145 -12.85 -8.62 22.49
C ALA A 145 -12.02 -9.09 21.28
N LEU A 146 -12.65 -9.22 20.12
CA LEU A 146 -11.97 -9.53 18.85
C LEU A 146 -11.04 -8.37 18.40
N ALA A 147 -11.43 -7.11 18.63
CA ALA A 147 -10.57 -5.96 18.39
C ALA A 147 -9.33 -5.95 19.30
N LEU A 148 -9.49 -6.25 20.59
CA LEU A 148 -8.38 -6.44 21.52
C LEU A 148 -7.46 -7.59 21.08
N LEU A 149 -8.04 -8.72 20.67
CA LEU A 149 -7.28 -9.87 20.19
C LEU A 149 -6.50 -9.52 18.91
N THR A 150 -7.12 -8.80 17.98
CA THR A 150 -6.48 -8.34 16.74
C THR A 150 -5.29 -7.44 17.06
N ALA A 151 -5.48 -6.40 17.86
CA ALA A 151 -4.42 -5.47 18.25
C ALA A 151 -3.28 -6.18 18.99
N ALA A 152 -3.60 -7.09 19.91
CA ALA A 152 -2.60 -7.88 20.62
C ALA A 152 -1.83 -8.80 19.67
N THR A 153 -2.52 -9.46 18.74
CA THR A 153 -1.90 -10.33 17.72
C THR A 153 -0.94 -9.54 16.85
N VAL A 154 -1.36 -8.38 16.32
CA VAL A 154 -0.52 -7.51 15.50
C VAL A 154 0.73 -7.09 16.27
N LEU A 155 0.58 -6.55 17.49
CA LEU A 155 1.72 -6.11 18.30
C LEU A 155 2.69 -7.26 18.62
N LEU A 156 2.18 -8.44 18.92
CA LEU A 156 3.02 -9.62 19.15
C LEU A 156 3.77 -10.04 17.88
N LEU A 157 3.09 -10.04 16.73
CA LEU A 157 3.74 -10.36 15.46
C LEU A 157 4.82 -9.36 15.11
N GLU A 158 4.58 -8.05 15.23
CA GLU A 158 5.54 -7.01 14.90
C GLU A 158 6.77 -6.99 15.82
N VAL A 159 6.59 -7.31 17.11
CA VAL A 159 7.68 -7.30 18.09
C VAL A 159 8.51 -8.58 18.03
N PHE A 160 7.89 -9.75 17.85
CA PHE A 160 8.55 -11.05 18.02
C PHE A 160 8.80 -11.79 16.70
N VAL A 161 8.11 -11.45 15.62
CA VAL A 161 8.23 -12.13 14.32
C VAL A 161 8.65 -11.13 13.26
N SER A 162 9.74 -11.43 12.54
CA SER A 162 10.14 -10.53 11.45
C SER A 162 9.02 -10.41 10.40
N TYR A 163 8.78 -9.20 9.93
CA TYR A 163 7.74 -8.90 8.93
C TYR A 163 7.78 -9.86 7.73
N ARG A 164 8.97 -10.18 7.22
CA ARG A 164 9.13 -11.12 6.10
C ARG A 164 8.61 -12.53 6.36
N VAL A 165 8.68 -12.99 7.61
CA VAL A 165 8.22 -14.33 7.97
C VAL A 165 6.70 -14.36 8.01
N TYR A 166 6.07 -13.49 8.76
CA TYR A 166 4.61 -13.54 8.88
C TYR A 166 3.90 -13.09 7.61
N ALA A 167 4.40 -12.09 6.86
CA ALA A 167 3.86 -11.69 5.57
C ALA A 167 3.81 -12.85 4.57
N ARG A 168 4.80 -13.78 4.64
CA ARG A 168 4.79 -14.99 3.81
C ARG A 168 3.61 -15.91 4.09
N PHE A 169 3.12 -15.94 5.33
CA PHE A 169 1.94 -16.72 5.69
C PHE A 169 0.66 -15.96 5.39
N LEU A 170 0.59 -14.67 5.71
CA LEU A 170 -0.61 -13.86 5.52
C LEU A 170 -1.01 -13.69 4.06
N LYS A 171 -0.04 -13.71 3.13
CA LYS A 171 -0.35 -13.69 1.69
C LYS A 171 -1.26 -14.84 1.23
N TRP A 172 -1.27 -15.98 1.94
CA TRP A 172 -2.19 -17.07 1.63
C TRP A 172 -3.63 -16.72 2.02
N LEU A 173 -3.83 -15.95 3.08
CA LEU A 173 -5.16 -15.43 3.44
C LEU A 173 -5.60 -14.35 2.44
N ALA A 174 -4.69 -13.52 1.95
CA ALA A 174 -4.96 -12.54 0.90
C ALA A 174 -5.46 -13.21 -0.41
N LEU A 175 -5.12 -14.49 -0.66
CA LEU A 175 -5.70 -15.24 -1.78
C LEU A 175 -7.23 -15.37 -1.70
N ALA A 176 -7.84 -15.16 -0.53
CA ALA A 176 -9.30 -15.08 -0.42
C ALA A 176 -9.90 -13.96 -1.29
N LEU A 177 -9.13 -12.91 -1.62
CA LEU A 177 -9.55 -11.89 -2.59
C LEU A 177 -9.79 -12.44 -3.99
N LEU A 178 -9.18 -13.56 -4.35
CA LEU A 178 -9.47 -14.25 -5.61
C LEU A 178 -10.92 -14.74 -5.70
N ALA A 179 -11.65 -14.74 -4.57
CA ALA A 179 -13.08 -14.98 -4.56
C ALA A 179 -13.86 -13.94 -5.38
N TYR A 180 -13.43 -12.67 -5.43
CA TYR A 180 -14.10 -11.66 -6.24
C TYR A 180 -13.99 -11.92 -7.75
N PRO A 181 -12.79 -12.11 -8.35
CA PRO A 181 -12.71 -12.52 -9.75
C PRO A 181 -13.40 -13.87 -10.01
N ALA A 182 -13.30 -14.84 -9.09
CA ALA A 182 -13.98 -16.12 -9.25
C ALA A 182 -15.52 -15.95 -9.27
N THR A 183 -16.08 -15.14 -8.36
CA THR A 183 -17.51 -14.81 -8.36
C THR A 183 -17.91 -14.13 -9.66
N ALA A 184 -17.13 -13.14 -10.10
CA ALA A 184 -17.38 -12.40 -11.32
C ALA A 184 -17.42 -13.28 -12.58
N LEU A 185 -16.62 -14.34 -12.62
CA LEU A 185 -16.57 -15.28 -13.76
C LEU A 185 -17.69 -16.34 -13.74
N ILE A 186 -18.27 -16.62 -12.57
CA ILE A 186 -19.34 -17.62 -12.42
C ILE A 186 -20.72 -17.04 -12.74
N ILE A 187 -20.96 -15.77 -12.41
CA ILE A 187 -22.24 -15.10 -12.67
C ILE A 187 -22.32 -14.60 -14.11
N GLU A 188 -23.54 -14.54 -14.66
CA GLU A 188 -23.77 -13.95 -15.96
C GLU A 188 -23.50 -12.44 -15.94
N GLN A 189 -22.51 -12.03 -16.69
CA GLN A 189 -22.05 -10.65 -16.75
C GLN A 189 -22.45 -9.94 -18.03
N PRO A 190 -22.89 -8.68 -17.96
CA PRO A 190 -23.11 -7.85 -19.15
C PRO A 190 -21.77 -7.28 -19.65
N TRP A 191 -20.90 -8.13 -20.19
CA TRP A 191 -19.53 -7.76 -20.57
C TRP A 191 -19.44 -6.51 -21.43
N ARG A 192 -20.44 -6.27 -22.30
CA ARG A 192 -20.45 -5.06 -23.12
C ARG A 192 -20.58 -3.79 -22.28
N GLU A 193 -21.44 -3.81 -21.27
CA GLU A 193 -21.64 -2.69 -20.33
C GLU A 193 -20.40 -2.49 -19.45
N ILE A 194 -19.86 -3.58 -18.91
CA ILE A 194 -18.65 -3.59 -18.06
C ILE A 194 -17.46 -3.00 -18.82
N LEU A 195 -17.19 -3.48 -20.04
CA LEU A 195 -16.11 -2.96 -20.86
C LEU A 195 -16.34 -1.50 -21.22
N TYR A 196 -17.56 -1.10 -21.59
CA TYR A 196 -17.87 0.29 -21.84
C TYR A 196 -17.58 1.16 -20.60
N ALA A 197 -18.07 0.77 -19.43
CA ALA A 197 -17.87 1.50 -18.19
C ALA A 197 -16.41 1.50 -17.71
N THR A 198 -15.61 0.51 -18.12
CA THR A 198 -14.17 0.48 -17.82
C THR A 198 -13.38 1.49 -18.66
N PHE A 199 -13.76 1.69 -19.93
CA PHE A 199 -13.01 2.57 -20.84
C PHE A 199 -13.60 3.99 -20.95
N VAL A 200 -14.87 4.19 -20.59
CA VAL A 200 -15.56 5.47 -20.71
C VAL A 200 -15.87 6.01 -19.31
N PRO A 201 -15.14 7.04 -18.84
CA PRO A 201 -15.40 7.64 -17.54
C PRO A 201 -16.81 8.22 -17.44
N HIS A 202 -17.54 7.83 -16.42
CA HIS A 202 -18.79 8.46 -16.03
C HIS A 202 -18.53 9.32 -14.79
N ILE A 203 -18.72 10.62 -14.88
CA ILE A 203 -18.41 11.57 -13.81
C ILE A 203 -19.69 12.31 -13.42
N GLU A 204 -20.01 12.28 -12.14
CA GLU A 204 -21.10 13.02 -11.53
C GLU A 204 -20.55 14.07 -10.57
N PHE A 205 -21.22 15.21 -10.49
CA PHE A 205 -20.86 16.27 -9.57
C PHE A 205 -21.80 16.30 -8.34
N THR A 206 -22.15 15.11 -7.85
CA THR A 206 -22.90 14.95 -6.60
C THR A 206 -21.95 14.81 -5.41
N ALA A 207 -22.38 15.25 -4.21
CA ALA A 207 -21.56 15.13 -3.00
C ALA A 207 -21.17 13.65 -2.72
N SER A 208 -22.10 12.74 -2.96
CA SER A 208 -21.91 11.30 -2.76
C SER A 208 -20.87 10.74 -3.74
N PHE A 209 -20.91 11.11 -5.02
CA PHE A 209 -19.92 10.70 -6.01
C PHE A 209 -18.53 11.26 -5.68
N LEU A 210 -18.45 12.57 -5.34
CA LEU A 210 -17.18 13.20 -4.97
C LEU A 210 -16.58 12.61 -3.68
N PHE A 211 -17.42 12.22 -2.74
CA PHE A 211 -17.00 11.52 -1.53
C PHE A 211 -16.38 10.16 -1.86
N ILE A 212 -17.10 9.31 -2.61
CA ILE A 212 -16.64 7.97 -2.96
C ILE A 212 -15.42 8.01 -3.88
N ILE A 213 -15.37 8.86 -4.91
CA ILE A 213 -14.21 8.93 -5.79
C ILE A 213 -12.95 9.42 -5.05
N THR A 214 -13.11 10.36 -4.10
CA THR A 214 -12.00 10.77 -3.24
C THR A 214 -11.52 9.62 -2.35
N GLY A 215 -12.43 8.78 -1.87
CA GLY A 215 -12.11 7.57 -1.12
C GLY A 215 -11.40 6.52 -2.00
N VAL A 216 -11.90 6.27 -3.20
CA VAL A 216 -11.28 5.32 -4.16
C VAL A 216 -9.85 5.73 -4.49
N PHE A 217 -9.61 7.00 -4.82
CA PHE A 217 -8.25 7.50 -5.01
C PHE A 217 -7.42 7.48 -3.73
N GLY A 218 -8.05 7.75 -2.58
CA GLY A 218 -7.37 7.86 -1.29
C GLY A 218 -6.95 6.53 -0.68
N THR A 219 -7.66 5.44 -0.97
CA THR A 219 -7.25 4.11 -0.53
C THR A 219 -6.11 3.57 -1.39
N SER A 220 -6.15 3.70 -2.73
CA SER A 220 -5.06 3.25 -3.62
C SER A 220 -3.82 4.15 -3.54
N ILE A 221 -3.99 5.48 -3.49
CA ILE A 221 -2.87 6.44 -3.46
C ILE A 221 -2.73 7.01 -2.04
N SER A 222 -2.49 6.11 -1.10
CA SER A 222 -2.48 6.41 0.33
C SER A 222 -1.15 6.96 0.82
N PRO A 223 -1.16 7.91 1.77
CA PRO A 223 0.03 8.51 2.36
C PRO A 223 1.02 7.50 2.95
N TYR A 224 0.51 6.45 3.59
CA TYR A 224 1.34 5.45 4.27
C TYR A 224 2.24 4.69 3.29
N MET A 225 1.74 4.40 2.09
CA MET A 225 2.51 3.68 1.08
C MET A 225 3.71 4.48 0.57
N PHE A 226 3.67 5.82 0.57
CA PHE A 226 4.79 6.65 0.13
C PHE A 226 5.99 6.50 1.06
N PHE A 227 5.76 6.57 2.37
CA PHE A 227 6.81 6.39 3.36
C PHE A 227 7.25 4.93 3.43
N TRP A 228 6.30 4.00 3.45
CA TRP A 228 6.59 2.57 3.46
C TRP A 228 7.46 2.16 2.29
N GLN A 229 7.06 2.48 1.05
CA GLN A 229 7.79 2.09 -0.15
C GLN A 229 9.22 2.66 -0.16
N ALA A 230 9.39 3.93 0.19
CA ALA A 230 10.72 4.54 0.25
C ALA A 230 11.62 3.87 1.29
N SER A 231 11.10 3.62 2.51
CA SER A 231 11.88 3.00 3.59
C SER A 231 12.15 1.51 3.35
N GLN A 232 11.22 0.78 2.70
CA GLN A 232 11.45 -0.62 2.34
C GLN A 232 12.53 -0.78 1.26
N GLU A 233 12.65 0.16 0.33
CA GLU A 233 13.77 0.16 -0.62
C GLU A 233 15.11 0.36 0.10
N VAL A 234 15.15 1.21 1.12
CA VAL A 234 16.36 1.38 1.94
C VAL A 234 16.71 0.10 2.69
N GLU A 235 15.73 -0.58 3.29
CA GLU A 235 15.96 -1.88 3.93
C GLU A 235 16.45 -2.95 2.95
N GLU A 236 15.89 -2.98 1.74
CA GLU A 236 16.33 -3.91 0.67
C GLU A 236 17.78 -3.65 0.26
N LEU A 237 18.21 -2.38 0.18
CA LEU A 237 19.60 -2.03 -0.10
C LEU A 237 20.54 -2.52 1.01
N LEU A 238 20.14 -2.36 2.27
CA LEU A 238 20.89 -2.83 3.43
C LEU A 238 21.02 -4.36 3.43
N ASP A 239 19.94 -5.06 3.15
CA ASP A 239 19.93 -6.52 3.10
C ASP A 239 20.79 -7.07 1.95
N ARG A 240 20.75 -6.40 0.80
CA ARG A 240 21.62 -6.73 -0.36
C ARG A 240 23.05 -6.26 -0.15
N LYS A 241 23.37 -5.59 0.97
CA LYS A 241 24.72 -5.05 1.29
C LYS A 241 25.25 -4.17 0.16
N VAL A 242 24.40 -3.32 -0.41
CA VAL A 242 24.80 -2.38 -1.45
C VAL A 242 25.81 -1.40 -0.85
N SER A 243 26.95 -1.21 -1.53
CA SER A 243 27.99 -0.29 -1.07
C SER A 243 27.51 1.17 -1.21
N MET A 244 27.95 2.02 -0.26
CA MET A 244 27.72 3.46 -0.32
C MET A 244 28.94 4.17 -0.95
N ASP A 245 28.71 5.32 -1.56
CA ASP A 245 29.79 6.22 -2.00
C ASP A 245 30.31 7.07 -0.83
N GLU A 246 31.25 7.98 -1.10
CA GLU A 246 31.84 8.88 -0.11
C GLU A 246 30.82 9.88 0.48
N GLU A 247 29.73 10.16 -0.27
CA GLU A 247 28.63 11.04 0.15
C GLU A 247 27.51 10.27 0.88
N GLY A 248 27.67 8.97 1.09
CA GLY A 248 26.69 8.10 1.74
C GLY A 248 25.52 7.70 0.86
N ARG A 249 25.62 7.85 -0.46
CA ARG A 249 24.60 7.45 -1.43
C ARG A 249 24.83 6.01 -1.91
N PRO A 250 23.78 5.22 -2.15
CA PRO A 250 23.91 3.86 -2.64
C PRO A 250 24.52 3.80 -4.04
N ARG A 251 25.52 2.94 -4.24
CA ARG A 251 26.08 2.61 -5.57
C ARG A 251 25.20 1.55 -6.22
N LEU A 252 24.12 1.99 -6.87
CA LEU A 252 23.14 1.10 -7.46
C LEU A 252 23.71 0.35 -8.69
N PRO A 253 23.54 -0.98 -8.78
CA PRO A 253 23.79 -1.72 -10.00
C PRO A 253 22.90 -1.21 -11.14
N ARG A 254 23.37 -1.24 -12.40
CA ARG A 254 22.63 -0.71 -13.55
C ARG A 254 21.23 -1.28 -13.74
N TYR A 255 21.01 -2.52 -13.31
CA TYR A 255 19.73 -3.22 -13.43
C TYR A 255 18.77 -2.93 -12.26
N TYR A 256 19.25 -2.37 -11.13
CA TYR A 256 18.46 -2.21 -9.90
C TYR A 256 17.16 -1.43 -10.12
N LEU A 257 17.25 -0.22 -10.69
CA LEU A 257 16.06 0.60 -10.95
C LEU A 257 15.09 -0.05 -11.96
N SER A 258 15.58 -0.89 -12.86
CA SER A 258 14.72 -1.64 -13.79
C SER A 258 13.96 -2.76 -13.08
N ASP A 259 14.64 -3.47 -12.19
CA ASP A 259 14.05 -4.57 -11.41
C ASP A 259 13.05 -4.00 -10.38
N MET A 260 13.39 -2.91 -9.70
CA MET A 260 12.51 -2.15 -8.82
C MET A 260 11.22 -1.70 -9.53
N ARG A 261 11.34 -1.13 -10.74
CA ARG A 261 10.16 -0.74 -11.54
C ARG A 261 9.28 -1.93 -11.88
N LEU A 262 9.86 -3.07 -12.23
CA LEU A 262 9.10 -4.27 -12.54
C LEU A 262 8.34 -4.76 -11.31
N ASP A 263 8.99 -4.80 -10.14
CA ASP A 263 8.40 -5.19 -8.87
C ASP A 263 7.20 -4.28 -8.49
N VAL A 264 7.43 -2.97 -8.48
CA VAL A 264 6.37 -1.97 -8.23
C VAL A 264 5.23 -2.11 -9.25
N SER A 265 5.56 -2.31 -10.54
CA SER A 265 4.53 -2.43 -11.59
C SER A 265 3.66 -3.66 -11.39
N VAL A 266 4.25 -4.80 -11.06
CA VAL A 266 3.49 -6.03 -10.79
C VAL A 266 2.59 -5.86 -9.58
N GLY A 267 3.11 -5.30 -8.48
CA GLY A 267 2.33 -5.06 -7.28
C GLY A 267 1.12 -4.16 -7.54
N MET A 268 1.35 -2.98 -8.11
CA MET A 268 0.30 -1.97 -8.32
C MET A 268 -0.75 -2.40 -9.36
N VAL A 269 -0.31 -3.02 -10.47
CA VAL A 269 -1.28 -3.54 -11.47
C VAL A 269 -2.15 -4.64 -10.88
N THR A 270 -1.58 -5.48 -10.00
CA THR A 270 -2.36 -6.53 -9.34
C THR A 270 -3.41 -5.92 -8.40
N ALA A 271 -3.05 -4.91 -7.61
CA ALA A 271 -3.99 -4.21 -6.72
C ALA A 271 -5.16 -3.57 -7.50
N GLU A 272 -4.85 -2.81 -8.55
CA GLU A 272 -5.90 -2.19 -9.38
C GLU A 272 -6.79 -3.22 -10.10
N LEU A 273 -6.26 -4.38 -10.44
CA LEU A 273 -7.06 -5.47 -11.00
C LEU A 273 -8.01 -6.05 -9.95
N VAL A 274 -7.56 -6.19 -8.70
CA VAL A 274 -8.41 -6.63 -7.58
C VAL A 274 -9.51 -5.58 -7.32
N GLN A 275 -9.18 -4.30 -7.26
CA GLN A 275 -10.14 -3.19 -7.18
C GLN A 275 -11.23 -3.32 -8.25
N TRP A 276 -10.83 -3.51 -9.53
CA TRP A 276 -11.75 -3.65 -10.66
C TRP A 276 -12.73 -4.82 -10.45
N PHE A 277 -12.22 -5.98 -10.00
CA PHE A 277 -13.05 -7.15 -9.73
C PHE A 277 -13.97 -6.95 -8.51
N ILE A 278 -13.53 -6.27 -7.45
CA ILE A 278 -14.38 -5.97 -6.29
C ILE A 278 -15.54 -5.07 -6.72
N ILE A 279 -15.26 -3.95 -7.41
CA ILE A 279 -16.31 -3.05 -7.90
C ILE A 279 -17.27 -3.79 -8.84
N MET A 280 -16.76 -4.58 -9.79
CA MET A 280 -17.58 -5.33 -10.73
C MET A 280 -18.48 -6.35 -10.01
N THR A 281 -17.93 -7.13 -9.09
CA THR A 281 -18.67 -8.17 -8.37
C THR A 281 -19.77 -7.57 -7.50
N THR A 282 -19.45 -6.52 -6.74
CA THR A 282 -20.44 -5.84 -5.89
C THR A 282 -21.51 -5.12 -6.70
N ALA A 283 -21.16 -4.53 -7.85
CA ALA A 283 -22.12 -3.99 -8.78
C ALA A 283 -23.07 -5.08 -9.31
N SER A 284 -22.55 -6.24 -9.67
CA SER A 284 -23.32 -7.34 -10.23
C SER A 284 -24.23 -8.03 -9.22
N VAL A 285 -23.79 -8.11 -7.95
CA VAL A 285 -24.51 -8.87 -6.91
C VAL A 285 -25.32 -7.94 -6.03
N LEU A 286 -24.72 -6.88 -5.49
CA LEU A 286 -25.38 -6.01 -4.51
C LEU A 286 -26.27 -4.95 -5.21
N PHE A 287 -25.69 -4.15 -6.10
CA PHE A 287 -26.43 -3.07 -6.77
C PHE A 287 -27.66 -3.58 -7.53
N ARG A 288 -27.52 -4.67 -8.28
CA ARG A 288 -28.65 -5.27 -9.03
C ARG A 288 -29.76 -5.83 -8.14
N ASN A 289 -29.44 -6.19 -6.89
CA ASN A 289 -30.41 -6.63 -5.90
C ASN A 289 -30.92 -5.49 -5.00
N GLY A 290 -30.59 -4.23 -5.31
CA GLY A 290 -31.06 -3.04 -4.59
C GLY A 290 -30.31 -2.73 -3.28
N VAL A 291 -29.21 -3.42 -3.01
CA VAL A 291 -28.32 -3.13 -1.87
C VAL A 291 -27.33 -2.04 -2.30
N THR A 292 -27.59 -0.80 -1.91
CA THR A 292 -26.81 0.38 -2.34
C THR A 292 -25.95 0.99 -1.21
N ASP A 293 -26.15 0.55 0.03
CA ASP A 293 -25.38 1.02 1.20
C ASP A 293 -24.96 -0.20 2.04
N ILE A 294 -23.67 -0.41 2.15
CA ILE A 294 -23.08 -1.51 2.94
C ILE A 294 -22.92 -1.03 4.37
N GLN A 295 -23.68 -1.60 5.29
CA GLN A 295 -23.68 -1.24 6.71
C GLN A 295 -22.82 -2.16 7.57
N THR A 296 -22.67 -3.42 7.15
CA THR A 296 -22.01 -4.48 7.94
C THR A 296 -21.08 -5.33 7.08
N ALA A 297 -20.14 -6.01 7.74
CA ALA A 297 -19.31 -7.02 7.07
C ALA A 297 -20.17 -8.15 6.46
N ALA A 298 -21.33 -8.45 7.03
CA ALA A 298 -22.26 -9.44 6.48
C ALA A 298 -22.86 -8.97 5.14
N ASP A 299 -23.20 -7.69 5.00
CA ASP A 299 -23.70 -7.14 3.73
C ASP A 299 -22.63 -7.23 2.64
N ALA A 300 -21.38 -6.90 2.96
CA ALA A 300 -20.27 -7.01 2.02
C ALA A 300 -20.02 -8.48 1.61
N ALA A 301 -20.14 -9.42 2.55
CA ALA A 301 -19.95 -10.85 2.28
C ALA A 301 -20.99 -11.42 1.28
N GLN A 302 -22.20 -10.84 1.17
CA GLN A 302 -23.21 -11.26 0.22
C GLN A 302 -22.73 -11.18 -1.24
N ALA A 303 -21.76 -10.30 -1.53
CA ALA A 303 -21.17 -10.23 -2.86
C ALA A 303 -20.51 -11.54 -3.30
N LEU A 304 -20.12 -12.40 -2.36
CA LEU A 304 -19.46 -13.68 -2.62
C LEU A 304 -20.41 -14.90 -2.59
N GLU A 305 -21.69 -14.71 -2.22
CA GLU A 305 -22.65 -15.82 -2.16
C GLU A 305 -22.78 -16.61 -3.48
N PRO A 306 -22.77 -15.99 -4.66
CA PRO A 306 -22.87 -16.75 -5.92
C PRO A 306 -21.74 -17.77 -6.11
N LEU A 307 -20.52 -17.49 -5.60
CA LEU A 307 -19.38 -18.40 -5.69
C LEU A 307 -19.61 -19.70 -4.91
N VAL A 308 -20.27 -19.60 -3.79
CA VAL A 308 -20.49 -20.72 -2.85
C VAL A 308 -21.91 -21.27 -2.88
N LYS A 309 -22.69 -20.92 -3.90
CA LYS A 309 -24.12 -21.28 -4.06
C LYS A 309 -24.38 -22.80 -3.99
N SER A 310 -23.41 -23.62 -4.39
CA SER A 310 -23.52 -25.08 -4.31
C SER A 310 -23.30 -25.68 -2.92
N PHE A 311 -22.84 -24.88 -1.96
CA PHE A 311 -22.66 -25.34 -0.59
C PHE A 311 -23.98 -25.40 0.16
N PRO A 312 -24.16 -26.34 1.12
CA PRO A 312 -25.39 -26.48 1.90
C PRO A 312 -25.81 -25.20 2.64
N ASP A 313 -24.83 -24.40 3.09
CA ASP A 313 -25.02 -23.09 3.71
C ASP A 313 -24.16 -22.04 2.98
N ALA A 314 -24.64 -21.59 1.84
CA ALA A 314 -23.94 -20.62 1.00
C ALA A 314 -23.68 -19.28 1.70
N GLY A 315 -24.63 -18.80 2.52
CA GLY A 315 -24.48 -17.56 3.25
C GLY A 315 -23.35 -17.64 4.29
N GLN A 316 -23.26 -18.75 5.03
CA GLN A 316 -22.17 -18.93 6.00
C GLN A 316 -20.82 -19.13 5.30
N ALA A 317 -20.79 -19.88 4.21
CA ALA A 317 -19.56 -20.06 3.43
C ALA A 317 -19.04 -18.73 2.86
N ALA A 318 -19.92 -17.84 2.37
CA ALA A 318 -19.57 -16.51 1.90
C ALA A 318 -19.00 -15.65 3.05
N LYS A 319 -19.59 -15.69 4.23
CA LYS A 319 -19.08 -14.99 5.43
C LYS A 319 -17.69 -15.48 5.84
N VAL A 320 -17.45 -16.79 5.84
CA VAL A 320 -16.12 -17.36 6.15
C VAL A 320 -15.08 -16.91 5.15
N LEU A 321 -15.42 -16.93 3.85
CA LEU A 321 -14.52 -16.53 2.78
C LEU A 321 -14.18 -15.03 2.85
N PHE A 322 -15.18 -14.19 3.07
CA PHE A 322 -15.02 -12.76 3.28
C PHE A 322 -14.18 -12.47 4.52
N ALA A 323 -14.51 -13.09 5.64
CA ALA A 323 -13.77 -12.92 6.89
C ALA A 323 -12.29 -13.32 6.74
N ALA A 324 -12.00 -14.44 6.07
CA ALA A 324 -10.62 -14.86 5.80
C ALA A 324 -9.84 -13.79 5.00
N GLY A 325 -10.47 -13.17 4.01
CA GLY A 325 -9.87 -12.08 3.23
C GLY A 325 -9.58 -10.85 4.08
N VAL A 326 -10.59 -10.33 4.76
CA VAL A 326 -10.47 -9.11 5.59
C VAL A 326 -9.49 -9.30 6.74
N ILE A 327 -9.53 -10.45 7.44
CA ILE A 327 -8.61 -10.77 8.53
C ILE A 327 -7.17 -10.87 7.99
N GLY A 328 -6.98 -11.59 6.88
CA GLY A 328 -5.65 -11.78 6.31
C GLY A 328 -5.01 -10.45 5.87
N LEU A 329 -5.79 -9.63 5.18
CA LEU A 329 -5.31 -8.34 4.70
C LEU A 329 -5.15 -7.32 5.83
N GLY A 330 -6.07 -7.29 6.80
CA GLY A 330 -5.92 -6.41 7.96
C GLY A 330 -4.68 -6.75 8.79
N LEU A 331 -4.42 -8.03 9.04
CA LEU A 331 -3.19 -8.47 9.71
C LEU A 331 -1.93 -8.16 8.89
N LEU A 332 -2.01 -8.03 7.57
CA LEU A 332 -0.90 -7.61 6.71
C LEU A 332 -0.76 -6.09 6.68
N ALA A 333 -1.86 -5.35 6.54
CA ALA A 333 -1.87 -3.90 6.33
C ALA A 333 -1.62 -3.11 7.62
N ILE A 334 -2.17 -3.53 8.77
CA ILE A 334 -1.97 -2.82 10.05
C ILE A 334 -0.48 -2.64 10.37
N PRO A 335 0.39 -3.65 10.25
CA PRO A 335 1.84 -3.49 10.41
C PRO A 335 2.48 -2.54 9.39
N VAL A 336 2.00 -2.52 8.15
CA VAL A 336 2.51 -1.59 7.13
C VAL A 336 2.16 -0.15 7.49
N LEU A 337 0.93 0.10 7.97
CA LEU A 337 0.47 1.40 8.47
C LEU A 337 1.28 1.86 9.69
N ALA A 338 1.42 0.98 10.69
CA ALA A 338 2.16 1.28 11.92
C ALA A 338 3.66 1.47 11.64
N GLY A 339 4.24 0.60 10.82
CA GLY A 339 5.62 0.70 10.35
C GLY A 339 5.89 1.99 9.57
N SER A 340 4.99 2.37 8.65
CA SER A 340 5.08 3.62 7.90
C SER A 340 5.10 4.86 8.83
N ALA A 341 4.22 4.89 9.84
CA ALA A 341 4.22 5.95 10.86
C ALA A 341 5.52 5.95 11.66
N ALA A 342 6.04 4.76 12.01
CA ALA A 342 7.27 4.60 12.77
C ALA A 342 8.49 5.04 11.95
N TYR A 343 8.58 4.70 10.66
CA TYR A 343 9.62 5.21 9.76
C TYR A 343 9.58 6.73 9.68
N ALA A 344 8.41 7.30 9.37
CA ALA A 344 8.26 8.74 9.23
C ALA A 344 8.70 9.51 10.47
N LEU A 345 8.29 9.06 11.65
CA LEU A 345 8.64 9.74 12.92
C LEU A 345 10.09 9.48 13.33
N SER A 346 10.61 8.27 13.17
CA SER A 346 11.99 7.92 13.53
C SER A 346 13.00 8.65 12.65
N GLU A 347 12.80 8.71 11.34
CA GLU A 347 13.62 9.50 10.41
C GLU A 347 13.62 10.99 10.79
N ALA A 348 12.45 11.55 11.10
CA ALA A 348 12.32 12.94 11.50
C ALA A 348 13.10 13.25 12.79
N LEU A 349 13.05 12.36 13.77
CA LEU A 349 13.72 12.52 15.06
C LEU A 349 15.18 12.05 15.04
N GLY A 350 15.60 11.29 14.02
CA GLY A 350 16.93 10.70 13.92
C GLY A 350 17.13 9.52 14.85
N TRP A 351 16.05 8.77 15.11
CA TRP A 351 16.12 7.52 15.88
C TRP A 351 16.56 6.37 14.97
N LYS A 352 17.12 5.32 15.59
CA LYS A 352 17.38 4.07 14.89
C LYS A 352 16.05 3.42 14.49
N GLU A 353 15.92 3.03 13.24
CA GLU A 353 14.70 2.53 12.64
C GLU A 353 14.96 1.23 11.88
N GLY A 354 13.87 0.59 11.45
CA GLY A 354 13.89 -0.58 10.59
C GLY A 354 13.32 -1.83 11.26
N LEU A 355 12.50 -2.55 10.50
CA LEU A 355 11.86 -3.81 10.91
C LEU A 355 12.85 -4.98 11.02
N SER A 356 14.05 -4.84 10.46
CA SER A 356 15.16 -5.78 10.62
C SER A 356 15.89 -5.64 11.97
N ASN A 357 15.72 -4.52 12.68
CA ASN A 357 16.31 -4.27 13.99
C ASN A 357 15.51 -4.95 15.10
N LYS A 358 16.22 -5.34 16.20
CA LYS A 358 15.58 -5.85 17.40
C LYS A 358 14.94 -4.71 18.20
N LEU A 359 13.87 -5.04 18.95
CA LEU A 359 13.20 -4.09 19.86
C LEU A 359 14.17 -3.32 20.77
N GLY A 360 15.20 -3.99 21.32
CA GLY A 360 16.20 -3.39 22.18
C GLY A 360 17.04 -2.29 21.51
N ASP A 361 17.24 -2.42 20.20
CA ASP A 361 18.09 -1.54 19.38
C ASP A 361 17.33 -0.35 18.78
N ALA A 362 16.01 -0.51 18.52
CA ALA A 362 15.14 0.49 17.88
C ALA A 362 13.89 0.79 18.73
N ARG A 363 14.08 1.08 20.03
CA ARG A 363 12.98 1.27 21.00
C ARG A 363 12.01 2.36 20.59
N GLY A 364 12.49 3.47 20.02
CA GLY A 364 11.65 4.57 19.56
C GLY A 364 10.73 4.13 18.42
N PHE A 365 11.28 3.43 17.44
CA PHE A 365 10.56 2.90 16.30
C PHE A 365 9.41 1.95 16.72
N TYR A 366 9.71 0.93 17.52
CA TYR A 366 8.69 0.02 18.06
C TYR A 366 7.74 0.69 19.04
N GLY A 367 8.19 1.74 19.75
CA GLY A 367 7.32 2.56 20.59
C GLY A 367 6.25 3.30 19.78
N VAL A 368 6.59 3.84 18.60
CA VAL A 368 5.60 4.46 17.68
C VAL A 368 4.59 3.44 17.19
N ILE A 369 5.05 2.26 16.78
CA ILE A 369 4.17 1.15 16.36
C ILE A 369 3.16 0.83 17.46
N ALA A 370 3.64 0.60 18.69
CA ALA A 370 2.78 0.27 19.82
C ALA A 370 1.77 1.38 20.14
N VAL A 371 2.21 2.64 20.16
CA VAL A 371 1.36 3.79 20.48
C VAL A 371 0.31 3.99 19.39
N ALA A 372 0.68 3.93 18.10
CA ALA A 372 -0.26 4.07 16.98
C ALA A 372 -1.32 2.96 17.01
N THR A 373 -0.92 1.70 17.23
CA THR A 373 -1.84 0.56 17.33
C THR A 373 -2.76 0.68 18.53
N LEU A 374 -2.26 1.11 19.70
CA LEU A 374 -3.09 1.31 20.90
C LEU A 374 -4.08 2.47 20.74
N ILE A 375 -3.67 3.59 20.16
CA ILE A 375 -4.59 4.70 19.87
C ILE A 375 -5.63 4.25 18.84
N GLY A 376 -5.22 3.56 17.77
CA GLY A 376 -6.13 2.97 16.80
C GLY A 376 -7.15 2.02 17.45
N LEU A 377 -6.70 1.14 18.33
CA LEU A 377 -7.61 0.28 19.10
C LEU A 377 -8.62 1.10 19.92
N LEU A 378 -8.18 2.15 20.61
CA LEU A 378 -9.06 3.00 21.41
C LEU A 378 -10.16 3.67 20.60
N LEU A 379 -9.91 3.98 19.32
CA LEU A 379 -10.92 4.55 18.41
C LEU A 379 -12.12 3.62 18.21
N ASN A 380 -11.96 2.30 18.39
CA ASN A 380 -13.06 1.35 18.27
C ASN A 380 -14.07 1.42 19.43
N PHE A 381 -13.72 2.08 20.54
CA PHE A 381 -14.62 2.24 21.68
C PHE A 381 -15.46 3.51 21.64
N ILE A 382 -15.30 4.37 20.62
CA ILE A 382 -16.12 5.58 20.46
C ILE A 382 -17.44 5.33 19.71
N GLY A 383 -17.73 4.08 19.33
CA GLY A 383 -19.03 3.68 18.78
C GLY A 383 -19.23 4.01 17.29
N VAL A 384 -18.15 4.23 16.52
CA VAL A 384 -18.22 4.40 15.06
C VAL A 384 -18.40 3.03 14.41
N ASN A 385 -19.29 2.94 13.41
CA ASN A 385 -19.46 1.72 12.61
C ASN A 385 -18.16 1.39 11.85
N PRO A 386 -17.59 0.18 11.99
CA PRO A 386 -16.29 -0.18 11.40
C PRO A 386 -16.24 -0.02 9.87
N ILE A 387 -17.28 -0.47 9.17
CA ILE A 387 -17.33 -0.38 7.68
C ILE A 387 -17.36 1.08 7.22
N LYS A 388 -18.16 1.93 7.89
CA LYS A 388 -18.18 3.36 7.58
C LYS A 388 -16.85 4.03 7.93
N ALA A 389 -16.22 3.63 9.04
CA ALA A 389 -14.91 4.14 9.42
C ALA A 389 -13.87 3.88 8.32
N LEU A 390 -13.86 2.70 7.70
CA LEU A 390 -12.96 2.37 6.59
C LEU A 390 -13.14 3.33 5.40
N VAL A 391 -14.38 3.57 4.97
CA VAL A 391 -14.65 4.50 3.85
C VAL A 391 -14.27 5.93 4.20
N TYR A 392 -14.55 6.38 5.43
CA TYR A 392 -14.14 7.71 5.90
C TYR A 392 -12.62 7.86 5.97
N THR A 393 -11.89 6.82 6.41
CA THR A 393 -10.42 6.85 6.41
C THR A 393 -9.84 6.90 5.01
N ALA A 394 -10.42 6.17 4.05
CA ALA A 394 -10.05 6.24 2.64
C ALA A 394 -10.20 7.68 2.09
N VAL A 395 -11.33 8.35 2.36
CA VAL A 395 -11.55 9.75 1.97
C VAL A 395 -10.55 10.69 2.66
N PHE A 396 -10.30 10.49 3.95
CA PHE A 396 -9.30 11.27 4.69
C PHE A 396 -7.90 11.10 4.10
N ASN A 397 -7.50 9.86 3.77
CA ASN A 397 -6.24 9.54 3.10
C ASN A 397 -6.14 10.25 1.75
N GLY A 398 -7.23 10.31 0.98
CA GLY A 398 -7.27 11.02 -0.30
C GLY A 398 -6.95 12.52 -0.17
N ILE A 399 -7.45 13.16 0.89
CA ILE A 399 -7.15 14.57 1.19
C ILE A 399 -5.72 14.71 1.73
N ALA A 400 -5.32 13.82 2.65
CA ALA A 400 -4.01 13.84 3.29
C ALA A 400 -2.86 13.55 2.31
N ALA A 401 -3.11 12.78 1.26
CA ALA A 401 -2.12 12.52 0.22
C ALA A 401 -1.71 13.77 -0.58
N VAL A 402 -2.60 14.75 -0.72
CA VAL A 402 -2.35 15.92 -1.59
C VAL A 402 -1.06 16.68 -1.24
N PRO A 403 -0.84 17.17 -0.02
CA PRO A 403 0.39 17.87 0.33
C PRO A 403 1.63 16.98 0.23
N LEU A 404 1.49 15.68 0.50
CA LEU A 404 2.59 14.70 0.39
C LEU A 404 2.96 14.45 -1.07
N LEU A 405 1.99 14.31 -1.97
CA LEU A 405 2.21 14.20 -3.41
C LEU A 405 2.93 15.41 -3.99
N TYR A 406 2.61 16.62 -3.52
CA TYR A 406 3.37 17.81 -3.90
C TYR A 406 4.85 17.68 -3.55
N VAL A 407 5.16 17.23 -2.33
CA VAL A 407 6.55 17.06 -1.88
C VAL A 407 7.24 15.95 -2.67
N VAL A 408 6.58 14.79 -2.87
CA VAL A 408 7.11 13.67 -3.68
C VAL A 408 7.40 14.13 -5.12
N ALA A 409 6.47 14.87 -5.75
CA ALA A 409 6.64 15.39 -7.12
C ALA A 409 7.84 16.34 -7.22
N ARG A 410 8.06 17.19 -6.21
CA ARG A 410 9.21 18.09 -6.13
C ARG A 410 10.52 17.32 -5.99
N ILE A 411 10.60 16.38 -5.05
CA ILE A 411 11.80 15.57 -4.81
C ILE A 411 12.14 14.74 -6.05
N ASN A 412 11.17 14.03 -6.62
CA ASN A 412 11.36 13.17 -7.80
C ASN A 412 11.92 13.93 -9.03
N GLY A 413 11.60 15.22 -9.16
CA GLY A 413 12.08 16.08 -10.25
C GLY A 413 13.38 16.80 -9.95
N ASP A 414 13.82 16.88 -8.71
CA ASP A 414 14.94 17.71 -8.27
C ASP A 414 16.30 17.05 -8.57
N ARG A 415 17.12 17.73 -9.37
CA ARG A 415 18.45 17.23 -9.73
C ARG A 415 19.44 17.31 -8.56
N ALA A 416 19.27 18.26 -7.65
CA ALA A 416 20.17 18.40 -6.50
C ALA A 416 20.00 17.23 -5.52
N ILE A 417 18.76 16.68 -5.41
CA ILE A 417 18.44 15.54 -4.54
C ILE A 417 18.71 14.22 -5.27
N MET A 418 18.18 14.06 -6.48
CA MET A 418 18.13 12.77 -7.19
C MET A 418 19.28 12.60 -8.19
N GLY A 419 20.09 13.62 -8.42
CA GLY A 419 21.17 13.58 -9.42
C GLY A 419 20.68 13.24 -10.83
N ASP A 420 21.43 12.40 -11.53
CA ASP A 420 21.06 11.92 -12.87
C ASP A 420 20.01 10.81 -12.84
N SER A 421 19.74 10.23 -11.66
CA SER A 421 18.70 9.20 -11.44
C SER A 421 17.32 9.77 -11.12
N ARG A 422 17.11 11.10 -11.32
CA ARG A 422 15.78 11.72 -11.17
C ARG A 422 14.72 11.07 -12.05
N GLY A 423 13.46 11.20 -11.67
CA GLY A 423 12.34 10.66 -12.44
C GLY A 423 12.37 11.13 -13.90
N GLY A 424 12.14 10.22 -14.83
CA GLY A 424 12.02 10.52 -16.26
C GLY A 424 10.82 11.44 -16.55
N PRO A 425 10.69 11.94 -17.80
CA PRO A 425 9.58 12.84 -18.16
C PRO A 425 8.21 12.25 -17.83
N TRP A 426 7.98 10.98 -18.15
CA TRP A 426 6.73 10.26 -17.85
C TRP A 426 6.46 10.17 -16.35
N SER A 427 7.43 9.70 -15.54
CA SER A 427 7.28 9.62 -14.08
C SER A 427 6.90 10.98 -13.49
N ARG A 428 7.62 12.05 -13.87
CA ARG A 428 7.33 13.41 -13.39
C ARG A 428 5.95 13.90 -13.81
N THR A 429 5.57 13.70 -15.08
CA THR A 429 4.26 14.14 -15.59
C THR A 429 3.13 13.43 -14.86
N PHE A 430 3.21 12.10 -14.68
CA PHE A 430 2.14 11.37 -14.03
C PHE A 430 2.07 11.62 -12.52
N VAL A 431 3.20 11.84 -11.82
CA VAL A 431 3.16 12.24 -10.39
C VAL A 431 2.49 13.63 -10.23
N TRP A 432 2.80 14.61 -11.10
CA TRP A 432 2.12 15.90 -11.09
C TRP A 432 0.65 15.80 -11.48
N LEU A 433 0.31 14.93 -12.42
CA LEU A 433 -1.08 14.66 -12.81
C LEU A 433 -1.86 14.06 -11.63
N THR A 434 -1.26 13.09 -10.92
CA THR A 434 -1.84 12.49 -9.71
C THR A 434 -2.10 13.55 -8.64
N PHE A 435 -1.11 14.41 -8.37
CA PHE A 435 -1.30 15.54 -7.47
C PHE A 435 -2.49 16.41 -7.89
N GLY A 436 -2.57 16.78 -9.18
CA GLY A 436 -3.66 17.61 -9.71
C GLY A 436 -5.04 16.96 -9.58
N VAL A 437 -5.16 15.67 -9.93
CA VAL A 437 -6.41 14.91 -9.83
C VAL A 437 -6.87 14.80 -8.40
N MET A 438 -5.99 14.42 -7.47
CA MET A 438 -6.35 14.28 -6.06
C MET A 438 -6.65 15.63 -5.39
N ALA A 439 -5.88 16.68 -5.73
CA ALA A 439 -6.16 18.03 -5.24
C ALA A 439 -7.51 18.53 -5.72
N LEU A 440 -7.87 18.28 -6.98
CA LEU A 440 -9.17 18.66 -7.55
C LEU A 440 -10.31 17.87 -6.90
N SER A 441 -10.16 16.56 -6.75
CA SER A 441 -11.16 15.69 -6.10
C SER A 441 -11.40 16.13 -4.65
N GLY A 442 -10.33 16.29 -3.87
CA GLY A 442 -10.43 16.74 -2.48
C GLY A 442 -11.03 18.15 -2.34
N ALA A 443 -10.63 19.10 -3.20
CA ALA A 443 -11.19 20.46 -3.19
C ALA A 443 -12.67 20.47 -3.60
N ALA A 444 -13.06 19.68 -4.59
CA ALA A 444 -14.46 19.55 -5.00
C ALA A 444 -15.32 18.96 -3.87
N LEU A 445 -14.83 17.93 -3.18
CA LEU A 445 -15.51 17.37 -2.01
C LEU A 445 -15.66 18.41 -0.89
N LEU A 446 -14.57 19.10 -0.51
CA LEU A 446 -14.61 20.12 0.54
C LEU A 446 -15.57 21.26 0.18
N TYR A 447 -15.64 21.63 -1.10
CA TYR A 447 -16.61 22.64 -1.56
C TYR A 447 -18.07 22.22 -1.31
N THR A 448 -18.42 20.94 -1.54
CA THR A 448 -19.79 20.43 -1.30
C THR A 448 -20.15 20.41 0.19
N VAL A 449 -19.15 20.24 1.07
CA VAL A 449 -19.36 20.28 2.54
C VAL A 449 -19.56 21.70 3.04
N VAL A 450 -18.80 22.67 2.48
CA VAL A 450 -18.84 24.08 2.92
C VAL A 450 -20.04 24.84 2.33
N VAL A 451 -20.44 24.48 1.10
CA VAL A 451 -21.56 25.11 0.37
C VAL A 451 -22.63 24.05 0.11
N PRO A 452 -23.38 23.63 1.15
CA PRO A 452 -24.50 22.72 0.95
C PRO A 452 -25.54 23.36 0.04
N ARG A 453 -25.92 22.64 -1.02
CA ARG A 453 -26.98 23.04 -1.97
C ARG A 453 -28.35 22.65 -1.44
#